data_967f14f676ccb5d4fa0d972214a04250
#
_entry.id   967f14f676ccb5d4fa0d972214a04250
#
_cell.length_a   1.000
_cell.length_b   1.000
_cell.length_c   1.000
_cell.angle_alpha   90.00
_cell.angle_beta   90.00
_cell.angle_gamma   90.00
#
_symmetry.space_group_name_H-M   'P 1'
#
loop_
_entity.id
_entity.type
_entity.pdbx_description
1 polymer ?
#
loop_
_entity_poly.entity_id
_entity_poly.type
_entity_poly.pdbx_seq_one_letter_code
_entity_poly.pdbx_strand_id
1 'polypeptide(L)'
;MNPNPAIGVLYHWLGGLASGSFYVPYRGVKRWAWETFWLAGGFFSWIIAPWFFGLLMTKDLIAVLHETPGIVLFWTFFFGLLWGIGGLTFGLTMRYLGLSLGMAVVL
;
A
#
# COMPACT_ATOMS: atom_id res chain seq x y z
N MET A 1 -12.23 -16.93 21.88
CA MET A 1 -12.46 -16.86 20.42
C MET A 1 -12.21 -18.22 19.81
N ASN A 2 -13.21 -18.76 19.10
CA ASN A 2 -12.99 -19.98 18.35
C ASN A 2 -12.31 -19.61 17.02
N PRO A 3 -11.12 -20.15 16.71
CA PRO A 3 -10.46 -19.88 15.44
C PRO A 3 -11.32 -20.45 14.30
N ASN A 4 -11.52 -19.64 13.27
CA ASN A 4 -12.24 -20.05 12.06
C ASN A 4 -11.31 -19.99 10.85
N PRO A 5 -10.65 -21.10 10.53
CA PRO A 5 -9.70 -21.14 9.40
C PRO A 5 -10.33 -20.79 8.06
N ALA A 6 -11.60 -21.14 7.85
CA ALA A 6 -12.29 -20.85 6.60
C ALA A 6 -12.43 -19.34 6.35
N ILE A 7 -12.76 -18.57 7.38
CA ILE A 7 -12.82 -17.10 7.29
C ILE A 7 -11.42 -16.53 7.04
N GLY A 8 -10.40 -17.09 7.70
CA GLY A 8 -9.02 -16.69 7.46
C GLY A 8 -8.58 -16.89 6.00
N VAL A 9 -8.91 -18.05 5.45
CA VAL A 9 -8.64 -18.34 4.02
C VAL A 9 -9.40 -17.37 3.11
N LEU A 10 -10.66 -17.08 3.41
CA LEU A 10 -11.45 -16.13 2.63
C LEU A 10 -10.82 -14.72 2.63
N TYR A 11 -10.44 -14.22 3.81
CA TYR A 11 -9.78 -12.92 3.91
C TYR A 11 -8.43 -12.90 3.19
N HIS A 12 -7.67 -13.98 3.27
CA HIS A 12 -6.41 -14.11 2.56
C HIS A 12 -6.61 -14.09 1.03
N TRP A 13 -7.63 -14.79 0.56
CA TRP A 13 -8.00 -14.78 -0.85
C TRP A 13 -8.41 -13.38 -1.33
N LEU A 14 -9.28 -12.69 -0.57
CA LEU A 14 -9.68 -11.31 -0.88
C LEU A 14 -8.48 -10.36 -0.87
N GLY A 15 -7.59 -10.48 0.11
CA GLY A 15 -6.35 -9.71 0.17
C GLY A 15 -5.44 -9.96 -1.02
N GLY A 16 -5.30 -11.23 -1.43
CA GLY A 16 -4.54 -11.61 -2.62
C GLY A 16 -5.13 -11.04 -3.91
N LEU A 17 -6.46 -11.08 -4.03
CA LEU A 17 -7.16 -10.48 -5.18
C LEU A 17 -6.96 -8.96 -5.23
N ALA A 18 -7.10 -8.27 -4.10
CA ALA A 18 -6.85 -6.85 -4.00
C ALA A 18 -5.39 -6.50 -4.34
N SER A 19 -4.45 -7.25 -3.78
CA SER A 19 -3.01 -7.07 -4.00
C SER A 19 -2.59 -7.31 -5.45
N GLY A 20 -3.17 -8.31 -6.11
CA GLY A 20 -2.89 -8.61 -7.52
C GLY A 20 -3.53 -7.64 -8.52
N SER A 21 -4.59 -6.95 -8.12
CA SER A 21 -5.39 -6.10 -9.01
C SER A 21 -5.24 -4.59 -8.74
N PHE A 22 -4.52 -4.16 -7.70
CA PHE A 22 -4.46 -2.75 -7.32
C PHE A 22 -3.88 -1.84 -8.41
N TYR A 23 -2.99 -2.37 -9.26
CA TYR A 23 -2.34 -1.61 -10.32
C TYR A 23 -3.20 -1.52 -11.60
N VAL A 24 -4.19 -2.38 -11.76
CA VAL A 24 -5.03 -2.45 -12.97
C VAL A 24 -5.71 -1.12 -13.32
N PRO A 25 -6.28 -0.35 -12.36
CA PRO A 25 -6.89 0.95 -12.67
C PRO A 25 -5.93 1.97 -13.29
N TYR A 26 -4.63 1.86 -13.03
CA TYR A 26 -3.62 2.74 -13.62
C TYR A 26 -3.54 2.61 -15.15
N ARG A 27 -3.96 1.50 -15.70
CA ARG A 27 -4.03 1.29 -17.16
C ARG A 27 -5.06 2.21 -17.84
N GLY A 28 -6.05 2.69 -17.10
CA GLY A 28 -7.03 3.65 -17.58
C GLY A 28 -6.50 5.08 -17.67
N VAL A 29 -5.39 5.37 -17.00
CA VAL A 29 -4.78 6.70 -17.00
C VAL A 29 -3.90 6.82 -18.26
N LYS A 30 -4.40 7.58 -19.21
CA LYS A 30 -3.73 7.83 -20.50
C LYS A 30 -3.30 9.29 -20.58
N ARG A 31 -2.24 9.57 -21.31
CA ARG A 31 -1.72 10.92 -21.56
C ARG A 31 -1.10 11.62 -20.32
N TRP A 32 -0.92 10.91 -19.24
CA TRP A 32 -0.17 11.42 -18.10
C TRP A 32 1.26 10.88 -18.13
N ALA A 33 2.22 11.69 -17.71
CA ALA A 33 3.56 11.19 -17.46
C ALA A 33 3.49 10.15 -16.32
N TRP A 34 4.29 9.09 -16.42
CA TRP A 34 4.30 8.03 -15.41
C TRP A 34 4.56 8.57 -14.00
N GLU A 35 5.47 9.51 -13.88
CA GLU A 35 5.82 10.15 -12.62
C GLU A 35 4.62 10.86 -11.98
N THR A 36 3.81 11.51 -12.81
CA THR A 36 2.63 12.26 -12.34
C THR A 36 1.57 11.32 -11.79
N PHE A 37 1.21 10.27 -12.50
CA PHE A 37 0.18 9.35 -11.99
C PHE A 37 0.70 8.52 -10.83
N TRP A 38 1.98 8.17 -10.80
CA TRP A 38 2.59 7.46 -9.69
C TRP A 38 2.58 8.31 -8.41
N LEU A 39 2.93 9.59 -8.51
CA LEU A 39 2.82 10.54 -7.40
C LEU A 39 1.38 10.74 -6.94
N ALA A 40 0.44 10.90 -7.86
CA ALA A 40 -0.98 11.05 -7.50
C ALA A 40 -1.49 9.79 -6.78
N GLY A 41 -1.22 8.61 -7.32
CA GLY A 41 -1.57 7.34 -6.68
C GLY A 41 -0.94 7.17 -5.30
N GLY A 42 0.34 7.53 -5.16
CA GLY A 42 1.06 7.50 -3.89
C GLY A 42 0.48 8.46 -2.86
N PHE A 43 0.13 9.66 -3.29
CA PHE A 43 -0.52 10.65 -2.40
C PHE A 43 -1.84 10.11 -1.83
N PHE A 44 -2.71 9.57 -2.66
CA PHE A 44 -3.98 9.02 -2.20
C PHE A 44 -3.82 7.75 -1.38
N SER A 45 -2.96 6.82 -1.80
CA SER A 45 -2.84 5.52 -1.13
C SER A 45 -1.97 5.55 0.12
N TRP A 46 -0.99 6.44 0.21
CA TRP A 46 -0.03 6.44 1.31
C TRP A 46 -0.23 7.58 2.31
N ILE A 47 -0.94 8.61 1.95
CA ILE A 47 -1.24 9.74 2.83
C ILE A 47 -2.72 9.79 3.17
N ILE A 48 -3.60 9.92 2.17
CA ILE A 48 -5.03 10.10 2.42
C ILE A 48 -5.67 8.83 2.96
N ALA A 49 -5.48 7.68 2.30
CA ALA A 49 -6.14 6.44 2.71
C ALA A 49 -5.72 5.96 4.11
N PRO A 50 -4.43 5.93 4.51
CA PRO A 50 -4.06 5.54 5.86
C PRO A 50 -4.64 6.45 6.95
N TRP A 51 -4.64 7.75 6.76
CA TRP A 51 -5.24 8.69 7.71
C TRP A 51 -6.74 8.55 7.78
N PHE A 52 -7.39 8.43 6.64
CA PHE A 52 -8.85 8.26 6.56
C PHE A 52 -9.29 6.97 7.29
N PHE A 53 -8.70 5.84 6.96
CA PHE A 53 -9.04 4.57 7.60
C PHE A 53 -8.55 4.50 9.05
N GLY A 54 -7.40 5.07 9.36
CA GLY A 54 -6.90 5.16 10.73
C GLY A 54 -7.85 5.93 11.64
N LEU A 55 -8.37 7.06 11.20
CA LEU A 55 -9.33 7.86 11.96
C LEU A 55 -10.69 7.16 12.11
N LEU A 56 -11.14 6.41 11.10
CA LEU A 56 -12.39 5.67 11.14
C LEU A 56 -12.34 4.41 12.01
N MET A 57 -11.25 3.66 11.91
CA MET A 57 -11.15 2.31 12.48
C MET A 57 -10.40 2.27 13.81
N THR A 58 -9.60 3.26 14.11
CA THR A 58 -8.84 3.35 15.35
C THR A 58 -9.48 4.37 16.27
N LYS A 59 -9.86 3.92 17.47
CA LYS A 59 -10.37 4.80 18.51
C LYS A 59 -9.22 5.64 19.06
N ASP A 60 -9.41 6.94 19.10
CA ASP A 60 -8.43 7.91 19.62
C ASP A 60 -7.03 7.79 18.98
N LEU A 61 -6.96 7.74 17.65
CA LEU A 61 -5.71 7.61 16.90
C LEU A 61 -4.63 8.61 17.34
N ILE A 62 -5.01 9.86 17.54
CA ILE A 62 -4.05 10.92 17.93
C ILE A 62 -3.47 10.65 19.31
N ALA A 63 -4.30 10.22 20.27
CA ALA A 63 -3.83 9.85 21.60
C ALA A 63 -2.86 8.65 21.54
N VAL A 64 -3.19 7.62 20.76
CA VAL A 64 -2.32 6.45 20.55
C VAL A 64 -0.97 6.87 19.97
N LEU A 65 -0.94 7.77 19.00
CA LEU A 65 0.30 8.27 18.43
C LEU A 65 1.14 9.05 19.45
N HIS A 66 0.49 9.86 20.29
CA HIS A 66 1.20 10.61 21.35
C HIS A 66 1.76 9.71 22.44
N GLU A 67 1.07 8.63 22.78
CA GLU A 67 1.50 7.65 23.79
C GLU A 67 2.56 6.69 23.26
N THR A 68 2.73 6.58 21.96
CA THR A 68 3.71 5.68 21.35
C THR A 68 5.12 6.18 21.61
N PRO A 69 6.05 5.32 22.11
CA PRO A 69 7.42 5.72 22.31
C PRO A 69 8.08 6.23 21.03
N GLY A 70 8.84 7.33 21.13
CA GLY A 70 9.47 7.95 19.96
C GLY A 70 10.38 7.02 19.16
N ILE A 71 11.03 6.06 19.83
CA ILE A 71 11.87 5.06 19.16
C ILE A 71 11.05 4.15 18.22
N VAL A 72 9.83 3.81 18.61
CA VAL A 72 8.91 3.00 17.77
C VAL A 72 8.47 3.80 16.55
N LEU A 73 8.12 5.07 16.75
CA LEU A 73 7.77 5.97 15.64
C LEU A 73 8.94 6.16 14.67
N PHE A 74 10.17 6.31 15.21
CA PHE A 74 11.38 6.42 14.39
C PHE A 74 11.58 5.19 13.51
N TRP A 75 11.55 3.99 14.08
CA TRP A 75 11.74 2.77 13.32
C TRP A 75 10.61 2.53 12.31
N THR A 76 9.38 2.84 12.69
CA THR A 76 8.23 2.76 11.76
C THR A 76 8.44 3.67 10.55
N PHE A 77 8.84 4.91 10.79
CA PHE A 77 9.15 5.86 9.73
C PHE A 77 10.32 5.39 8.86
N PHE A 78 11.40 4.92 9.47
CA PHE A 78 12.59 4.46 8.78
C PHE A 78 12.28 3.27 7.84
N PHE A 79 11.59 2.27 8.34
CA PHE A 79 11.18 1.14 7.50
C PHE A 79 10.14 1.52 6.44
N GLY A 80 9.28 2.48 6.73
CA GLY A 80 8.38 3.05 5.74
C GLY A 80 9.13 3.74 4.59
N LEU A 81 10.22 4.43 4.90
CA LEU A 81 11.07 5.05 3.90
C LEU A 81 11.76 4.01 3.02
N LEU A 82 12.29 2.94 3.61
CA LEU A 82 12.83 1.80 2.85
C LEU A 82 11.77 1.13 1.97
N TRP A 83 10.58 0.96 2.49
CA TRP A 83 9.44 0.46 1.72
C TRP A 83 9.10 1.36 0.53
N GLY A 84 9.20 2.69 0.71
CA GLY A 84 8.98 3.67 -0.36
C GLY A 84 9.97 3.50 -1.52
N ILE A 85 11.24 3.23 -1.21
CA ILE A 85 12.25 2.91 -2.23
C ILE A 85 11.86 1.64 -3.00
N GLY A 86 11.42 0.60 -2.29
CA GLY A 86 10.92 -0.63 -2.90
C GLY A 86 9.69 -0.38 -3.78
N GLY A 87 8.76 0.47 -3.32
CA GLY A 87 7.59 0.88 -4.09
C GLY A 87 7.94 1.63 -5.37
N LEU A 88 8.95 2.49 -5.33
CA LEU A 88 9.44 3.20 -6.52
C LEU A 88 10.04 2.22 -7.55
N THR A 89 10.87 1.29 -7.11
CA THR A 89 11.45 0.26 -7.98
C THR A 89 10.39 -0.66 -8.55
N PHE A 90 9.37 -1.00 -7.78
CA PHE A 90 8.19 -1.71 -8.27
C PHE A 90 7.50 -0.96 -9.40
N GLY A 91 7.21 0.33 -9.22
CA GLY A 91 6.59 1.16 -10.23
C GLY A 91 7.43 1.27 -11.51
N LEU A 92 8.75 1.40 -11.39
CA LEU A 92 9.67 1.38 -12.51
C LEU A 92 9.66 0.03 -13.24
N THR A 93 9.57 -1.08 -12.52
CA THR A 93 9.44 -2.42 -13.11
C THR A 93 8.18 -2.51 -13.97
N MET A 94 7.05 -2.01 -13.48
CA MET A 94 5.80 -1.96 -14.27
C MET A 94 5.95 -1.07 -15.50
N ARG A 95 6.67 0.03 -15.39
CA ARG A 95 6.93 0.94 -16.52
C ARG A 95 7.74 0.28 -17.63
N TYR A 96 8.81 -0.44 -17.28
CA TYR A 96 9.73 -1.01 -18.26
C TYR A 96 9.30 -2.37 -18.81
N LEU A 97 8.75 -3.23 -17.97
CA LEU A 97 8.37 -4.60 -18.34
C LEU A 97 6.90 -4.75 -18.72
N GLY A 98 6.08 -3.74 -18.43
CA GLY A 98 4.64 -3.85 -18.55
C GLY A 98 4.00 -4.61 -17.40
N LEU A 99 2.67 -4.58 -17.31
CA LEU A 99 1.94 -5.09 -16.16
C LEU A 99 2.12 -6.60 -15.95
N SER A 100 1.96 -7.38 -17.00
CA SER A 100 1.96 -8.84 -16.87
C SER A 100 3.33 -9.39 -16.47
N LEU A 101 4.37 -8.99 -17.20
CA LEU A 101 5.74 -9.45 -16.93
C LEU A 101 6.29 -8.82 -15.66
N GLY A 102 6.00 -7.55 -15.43
CA GLY A 102 6.40 -6.85 -14.22
C GLY A 102 5.84 -7.51 -12.96
N MET A 103 4.55 -7.83 -12.94
CA MET A 103 3.92 -8.56 -11.82
C MET A 103 4.52 -9.96 -11.63
N ALA A 104 4.78 -10.68 -12.71
CA ALA A 104 5.37 -12.00 -12.64
C ALA A 104 6.79 -12.01 -12.04
N VAL A 105 7.55 -10.92 -12.25
CA VAL A 105 8.93 -10.80 -11.71
C VAL A 105 8.94 -10.34 -10.26
N VAL A 106 7.99 -9.50 -9.86
CA VAL A 106 7.97 -8.86 -8.54
C VAL A 106 7.25 -9.69 -7.49
N LEU A 107 6.21 -10.42 -7.86
CA LEU A 107 5.42 -11.28 -6.97
C LEU A 107 5.98 -12.70 -6.92
#